data_d36158bbf727742426a3165c663519b6
#
_entry.id   d36158bbf727742426a3165c663519b6
#
_cell.length_a   1.000
_cell.length_b   1.000
_cell.length_c   1.000
_cell.angle_alpha   90.00
_cell.angle_beta   90.00
_cell.angle_gamma   90.00
#
_symmetry.space_group_name_H-M   'P 1'
#
loop_
_entity.id
_entity.type
_entity.pdbx_description
1 polymer ?
#
loop_
_entity_poly.entity_id
_entity_poly.type
_entity_poly.pdbx_seq_one_letter_code
_entity_poly.pdbx_strand_id
1 'polypeptide(L)'
;MTTTESTQAPDTATSEAEIHRLVAAAVEHQSDVEPFLALHTDDIVLVNLAGRRVIGKAALGTAMTEGLKTRQAKVMTRSVAVDITFIDSDTAVVSCLKHITDENRDAQPGSIPAEASLTYVVKREGATWLIALAQTTPIL
;
A
#
# COMPACT_ATOMS: atom_id res chain seq x y z
N MET A 1 -9.61 22.19 -31.69
CA MET A 1 -10.06 21.76 -31.08
C MET A 1 -9.87 21.17 -29.82
N THR A 2 -10.60 21.25 -29.05
CA THR A 2 -10.45 20.89 -27.68
C THR A 2 -10.60 19.44 -27.41
N THR A 3 -11.07 18.71 -28.39
CA THR A 3 -11.23 17.28 -28.18
C THR A 3 -9.93 16.58 -27.87
N THR A 4 -8.81 17.14 -28.32
CA THR A 4 -7.52 16.56 -28.03
C THR A 4 -7.27 16.53 -26.53
N GLU A 5 -7.74 17.57 -25.85
CA GLU A 5 -7.52 17.63 -24.42
C GLU A 5 -8.30 16.58 -23.66
N SER A 6 -9.50 16.27 -24.13
CA SER A 6 -10.30 15.28 -23.44
C SER A 6 -9.73 13.87 -23.56
N THR A 7 -8.82 13.64 -24.51
CA THR A 7 -8.17 12.35 -24.67
C THR A 7 -6.80 12.30 -24.00
N GLN A 8 -6.39 13.39 -23.37
CA GLN A 8 -5.13 13.46 -22.67
C GLN A 8 -5.19 12.67 -21.37
N ALA A 9 -4.08 12.64 -20.66
CA ALA A 9 -4.01 11.99 -19.36
C ALA A 9 -5.11 12.51 -18.45
N PRO A 10 -5.64 11.70 -17.54
CA PRO A 10 -6.62 12.13 -16.58
C PRO A 10 -6.09 13.32 -15.79
N ASP A 11 -6.98 14.18 -15.36
CA ASP A 11 -6.54 15.31 -14.57
C ASP A 11 -6.05 14.84 -13.20
N THR A 12 -5.20 15.64 -12.59
CA THR A 12 -4.55 15.30 -11.34
C THR A 12 -5.55 15.05 -10.21
N ALA A 13 -6.61 15.85 -10.16
CA ALA A 13 -7.60 15.69 -9.08
C ALA A 13 -8.29 14.34 -9.16
N THR A 14 -8.61 13.87 -10.37
CA THR A 14 -9.21 12.56 -10.56
C THR A 14 -8.25 11.45 -10.15
N SER A 15 -6.99 11.57 -10.56
CA SER A 15 -5.96 10.59 -10.20
C SER A 15 -5.73 10.56 -8.70
N GLU A 16 -5.71 11.73 -8.05
CA GLU A 16 -5.55 11.78 -6.59
C GLU A 16 -6.70 11.05 -5.89
N ALA A 17 -7.93 11.27 -6.35
CA ALA A 17 -9.08 10.59 -5.76
C ALA A 17 -8.97 9.08 -5.92
N GLU A 18 -8.53 8.62 -7.09
CA GLU A 18 -8.35 7.19 -7.33
C GLU A 18 -7.24 6.61 -6.47
N ILE A 19 -6.17 7.35 -6.27
CA ILE A 19 -5.06 6.91 -5.42
C ILE A 19 -5.50 6.83 -3.97
N HIS A 20 -6.31 7.80 -3.50
CA HIS A 20 -6.87 7.73 -2.14
C HIS A 20 -7.74 6.48 -1.98
N ARG A 21 -8.53 6.14 -2.99
CA ARG A 21 -9.34 4.93 -2.95
C ARG A 21 -8.48 3.66 -2.92
N LEU A 22 -7.34 3.68 -3.63
CA LEU A 22 -6.40 2.57 -3.61
C LEU A 22 -5.82 2.35 -2.22
N VAL A 23 -5.40 3.44 -1.57
CA VAL A 23 -4.87 3.36 -0.20
C VAL A 23 -5.93 2.81 0.74
N ALA A 24 -7.17 3.29 0.62
CA ALA A 24 -8.27 2.82 1.46
C ALA A 24 -8.57 1.34 1.21
N ALA A 25 -8.51 0.90 -0.05
CA ALA A 25 -8.75 -0.50 -0.38
C ALA A 25 -7.67 -1.41 0.19
N ALA A 26 -6.42 -0.95 0.23
CA ALA A 26 -5.34 -1.73 0.83
C ALA A 26 -5.57 -1.93 2.33
N VAL A 27 -6.14 -0.95 3.01
CA VAL A 27 -6.51 -1.09 4.41
C VAL A 27 -7.69 -2.06 4.55
N GLU A 28 -8.71 -1.88 3.72
CA GLU A 28 -9.91 -2.70 3.78
C GLU A 28 -9.61 -4.18 3.57
N HIS A 29 -8.73 -4.49 2.64
CA HIS A 29 -8.46 -5.88 2.25
C HIS A 29 -7.18 -6.45 2.87
N GLN A 30 -6.65 -5.83 3.91
CA GLN A 30 -5.36 -6.24 4.46
C GLN A 30 -5.32 -7.68 4.99
N SER A 31 -6.49 -8.28 5.20
CA SER A 31 -6.57 -9.68 5.65
C SER A 31 -7.22 -10.58 4.60
N ASP A 32 -7.49 -10.06 3.40
CA ASP A 32 -8.13 -10.80 2.32
C ASP A 32 -7.15 -10.96 1.17
N VAL A 33 -6.56 -12.15 1.05
CA VAL A 33 -5.43 -12.37 0.14
C VAL A 33 -5.74 -11.95 -1.30
N GLU A 34 -6.75 -12.51 -1.93
CA GLU A 34 -7.02 -12.24 -3.34
C GLU A 34 -7.38 -10.77 -3.63
N PRO A 35 -8.31 -10.16 -2.91
CA PRO A 35 -8.60 -8.74 -3.15
C PRO A 35 -7.40 -7.84 -2.89
N PHE A 36 -6.57 -8.18 -1.90
CA PHE A 36 -5.37 -7.39 -1.61
C PHE A 36 -4.36 -7.50 -2.76
N LEU A 37 -4.11 -8.73 -3.25
CA LEU A 37 -3.18 -8.92 -4.35
C LEU A 37 -3.60 -8.18 -5.60
N ALA A 38 -4.90 -8.07 -5.84
CA ALA A 38 -5.43 -7.38 -7.02
C ALA A 38 -5.09 -5.89 -7.03
N LEU A 39 -4.68 -5.31 -5.91
CA LEU A 39 -4.31 -3.90 -5.82
C LEU A 39 -2.86 -3.65 -6.23
N HIS A 40 -2.12 -4.68 -6.57
CA HIS A 40 -0.67 -4.61 -6.78
C HIS A 40 -0.28 -4.97 -8.20
N THR A 41 0.85 -4.44 -8.65
CA THR A 41 1.42 -4.87 -9.93
C THR A 41 2.00 -6.28 -9.78
N ASP A 42 2.19 -6.97 -10.91
CA ASP A 42 2.75 -8.34 -10.88
C ASP A 42 4.16 -8.36 -10.29
N ASP A 43 4.90 -7.28 -10.47
CA ASP A 43 6.29 -7.17 -9.99
C ASP A 43 6.42 -6.32 -8.74
N ILE A 44 5.38 -6.25 -7.94
CA ILE A 44 5.37 -5.51 -6.66
C ILE A 44 6.62 -5.80 -5.84
N VAL A 45 7.18 -4.77 -5.24
CA VAL A 45 8.24 -4.89 -4.24
C VAL A 45 7.69 -4.36 -2.92
N LEU A 46 7.70 -5.19 -1.91
CA LEU A 46 7.21 -4.80 -0.59
C LEU A 46 8.33 -5.01 0.42
N VAL A 47 8.58 -3.99 1.24
CA VAL A 47 9.52 -4.10 2.36
C VAL A 47 8.68 -3.88 3.62
N ASN A 48 8.62 -4.90 4.47
CA ASN A 48 7.76 -4.80 5.66
C ASN A 48 8.46 -4.06 6.80
N LEU A 49 7.74 -3.89 7.90
CA LEU A 49 8.21 -3.14 9.06
C LEU A 49 9.52 -3.69 9.63
N ALA A 50 9.75 -4.98 9.51
CA ALA A 50 10.98 -5.62 10.00
C ALA A 50 12.11 -5.59 8.97
N GLY A 51 11.88 -5.00 7.80
CA GLY A 51 12.89 -4.89 6.76
C GLY A 51 12.93 -6.07 5.81
N ARG A 52 11.99 -7.02 5.92
CA ARG A 52 11.94 -8.15 5.02
C ARG A 52 11.40 -7.72 3.66
N ARG A 53 12.09 -8.12 2.61
CA ARG A 53 11.71 -7.79 1.23
C ARG A 53 10.97 -8.96 0.60
N VAL A 54 9.85 -8.65 -0.05
CA VAL A 54 9.05 -9.62 -0.79
C VAL A 54 8.92 -9.07 -2.21
N ILE A 55 9.29 -9.85 -3.20
CA ILE A 55 9.30 -9.42 -4.60
C ILE A 55 8.34 -10.29 -5.40
N GLY A 56 7.38 -9.64 -6.04
CA GLY A 56 6.42 -10.28 -6.92
C GLY A 56 5.12 -10.63 -6.23
N LYS A 57 4.04 -10.60 -7.02
CA LYS A 57 2.68 -10.82 -6.49
C LYS A 57 2.52 -12.22 -5.92
N ALA A 58 3.12 -13.23 -6.55
CA ALA A 58 3.03 -14.61 -6.05
C ALA A 58 3.67 -14.75 -4.68
N ALA A 59 4.86 -14.14 -4.50
CA ALA A 59 5.56 -14.18 -3.23
C ALA A 59 4.79 -13.41 -2.15
N LEU A 60 4.14 -12.30 -2.54
CA LEU A 60 3.31 -11.53 -1.62
C LEU A 60 2.13 -12.38 -1.14
N GLY A 61 1.49 -13.10 -2.04
CA GLY A 61 0.37 -13.97 -1.68
C GLY A 61 0.80 -15.05 -0.71
N THR A 62 1.96 -15.66 -0.93
CA THR A 62 2.51 -16.67 -0.03
C THR A 62 2.79 -16.07 1.35
N ALA A 63 3.43 -14.89 1.38
CA ALA A 63 3.76 -14.24 2.64
C ALA A 63 2.51 -13.87 3.43
N MET A 64 1.46 -13.38 2.75
CA MET A 64 0.20 -13.06 3.42
C MET A 64 -0.46 -14.31 4.00
N THR A 65 -0.54 -15.37 3.20
CA THR A 65 -1.17 -16.62 3.62
C THR A 65 -0.47 -17.18 4.86
N GLU A 66 0.85 -17.15 4.86
CA GLU A 66 1.61 -17.61 6.02
C GLU A 66 1.43 -16.69 7.22
N GLY A 67 1.45 -15.37 6.99
CA GLY A 67 1.29 -14.39 8.07
C GLY A 67 -0.06 -14.51 8.76
N LEU A 68 -1.12 -14.77 8.01
CA LEU A 68 -2.46 -14.87 8.57
C LEU A 68 -2.66 -16.13 9.43
N LYS A 69 -1.72 -17.08 9.37
CA LYS A 69 -1.74 -18.26 10.23
C LYS A 69 -0.99 -18.04 11.54
N THR A 70 -0.38 -16.88 11.72
CA THR A 70 0.45 -16.57 12.87
C THR A 70 -0.19 -15.46 13.69
N ARG A 71 0.54 -15.00 14.73
CA ARG A 71 0.11 -13.87 15.56
C ARG A 71 0.00 -12.57 14.73
N GLN A 72 0.54 -12.51 13.53
CA GLN A 72 0.36 -11.36 12.65
C GLN A 72 -1.10 -11.15 12.28
N ALA A 73 -1.93 -12.20 12.35
CA ALA A 73 -3.36 -12.05 12.09
C ALA A 73 -4.05 -11.09 13.06
N LYS A 74 -3.42 -10.84 14.21
CA LYS A 74 -3.96 -9.91 15.22
C LYS A 74 -3.41 -8.50 15.09
N VAL A 75 -2.58 -8.27 14.07
CA VAL A 75 -2.00 -6.96 13.82
C VAL A 75 -2.82 -6.31 12.72
N MET A 76 -3.45 -5.20 13.03
CA MET A 76 -4.27 -4.46 12.08
C MET A 76 -3.66 -3.09 11.85
N THR A 77 -3.78 -2.59 10.64
CA THR A 77 -3.21 -1.29 10.30
C THR A 77 -4.26 -0.39 9.68
N ARG A 78 -4.03 0.91 9.83
CA ARG A 78 -4.81 1.94 9.18
C ARG A 78 -3.82 2.95 8.62
N SER A 79 -3.96 3.27 7.35
CA SER A 79 -3.04 4.18 6.67
C SER A 79 -3.80 5.40 6.14
N VAL A 80 -3.21 6.56 6.32
CA VAL A 80 -3.76 7.81 5.83
C VAL A 80 -2.72 8.43 4.90
N ALA A 81 -3.11 8.74 3.67
CA ALA A 81 -2.22 9.41 2.73
C ALA A 81 -2.03 10.85 3.17
N VAL A 82 -0.78 11.24 3.37
CA VAL A 82 -0.41 12.58 3.80
C VAL A 82 -0.03 13.44 2.60
N ASP A 83 0.57 12.83 1.59
CA ASP A 83 1.02 13.55 0.41
C ASP A 83 1.06 12.63 -0.80
N ILE A 84 0.73 13.18 -1.96
CA ILE A 84 0.81 12.49 -3.24
C ILE A 84 1.62 13.36 -4.18
N THR A 85 2.76 12.84 -4.66
CA THR A 85 3.64 13.56 -5.56
C THR A 85 3.71 12.80 -6.88
N PHE A 86 3.24 13.40 -7.96
CA PHE A 86 3.28 12.76 -9.26
C PHE A 86 4.68 12.87 -9.88
N ILE A 87 5.22 11.74 -10.32
CA ILE A 87 6.48 11.71 -11.06
C ILE A 87 6.18 12.00 -12.52
N ASP A 88 5.10 11.41 -13.02
CA ASP A 88 4.55 11.70 -14.34
C ASP A 88 3.05 11.39 -14.28
N SER A 89 2.35 11.40 -15.41
CA SER A 89 0.90 11.21 -15.42
C SER A 89 0.48 9.80 -14.99
N ASP A 90 1.40 8.85 -14.98
CA ASP A 90 1.10 7.45 -14.70
C ASP A 90 1.81 6.91 -13.47
N THR A 91 2.55 7.73 -12.74
CA THR A 91 3.36 7.29 -11.61
C THR A 91 3.35 8.33 -10.51
N ALA A 92 3.12 7.90 -9.28
CA ALA A 92 3.13 8.81 -8.15
C ALA A 92 3.76 8.15 -6.93
N VAL A 93 4.33 8.98 -6.07
CA VAL A 93 4.82 8.57 -4.75
C VAL A 93 3.78 9.02 -3.74
N VAL A 94 3.31 8.09 -2.91
CA VAL A 94 2.30 8.38 -1.89
C VAL A 94 2.93 8.19 -0.53
N SER A 95 2.97 9.26 0.24
CA SER A 95 3.49 9.23 1.61
C SER A 95 2.33 9.05 2.56
N CYS A 96 2.40 8.02 3.40
CA CYS A 96 1.32 7.69 4.33
C CYS A 96 1.82 7.62 5.76
N LEU A 97 0.96 8.00 6.68
CA LEU A 97 1.16 7.69 8.09
C LEU A 97 0.36 6.43 8.38
N LYS A 98 1.03 5.44 8.95
CA LYS A 98 0.42 4.14 9.24
C LYS A 98 0.29 3.97 10.73
N HIS A 99 -0.93 3.67 11.18
CA HIS A 99 -1.21 3.36 12.57
C HIS A 99 -1.34 1.86 12.71
N ILE A 100 -0.64 1.28 13.67
CA ILE A 100 -0.57 -0.17 13.85
C ILE A 100 -1.18 -0.53 15.18
N THR A 101 -2.21 -1.38 15.15
CA THR A 101 -2.84 -1.92 16.34
C THR A 101 -2.42 -3.38 16.47
N ASP A 102 -1.78 -3.72 17.58
CA ASP A 102 -1.31 -5.08 17.85
C ASP A 102 -1.91 -5.53 19.17
N GLU A 103 -2.77 -6.53 19.11
CA GLU A 103 -3.42 -7.06 20.32
C GLU A 103 -2.40 -7.71 21.24
N ASN A 104 -1.20 -7.99 20.76
CA ASN A 104 -0.15 -8.60 21.57
C ASN A 104 0.82 -7.57 22.16
N ARG A 105 0.58 -6.27 21.93
CA ARG A 105 1.59 -5.24 22.25
C ARG A 105 1.98 -5.22 23.71
N ASP A 106 1.02 -5.31 24.60
CA ASP A 106 1.28 -5.23 26.04
C ASP A 106 1.77 -6.55 26.62
N ALA A 107 1.63 -7.63 25.88
CA ALA A 107 1.97 -8.95 26.36
C ALA A 107 3.43 -9.32 26.11
N GLN A 108 4.12 -8.57 25.24
CA GLN A 108 5.47 -8.94 24.79
C GLN A 108 6.39 -7.74 24.71
N PRO A 109 7.52 -7.78 25.42
CA PRO A 109 8.54 -6.74 25.28
C PRO A 109 9.04 -6.71 23.81
N GLY A 110 9.33 -5.53 23.31
CA GLY A 110 9.83 -5.37 21.95
C GLY A 110 8.77 -5.54 20.89
N SER A 111 7.51 -5.32 21.25
CA SER A 111 6.41 -5.43 20.30
C SER A 111 6.47 -4.35 19.23
N ILE A 112 5.64 -4.51 18.22
CA ILE A 112 5.60 -3.66 17.03
C ILE A 112 5.31 -2.20 17.41
N PRO A 113 6.02 -1.22 16.82
CA PRO A 113 5.73 0.19 17.06
C PRO A 113 4.30 0.55 16.69
N ALA A 114 3.76 1.58 17.35
CA ALA A 114 2.39 2.01 17.12
C ALA A 114 2.21 2.76 15.80
N GLU A 115 3.29 3.34 15.29
CA GLU A 115 3.23 4.14 14.06
C GLU A 115 4.40 3.84 13.16
N ALA A 116 4.15 4.03 11.86
CA ALA A 116 5.18 3.83 10.85
C ALA A 116 4.95 4.79 9.69
N SER A 117 6.02 5.05 8.98
CA SER A 117 5.95 5.77 7.73
C SER A 117 5.82 4.74 6.61
N LEU A 118 4.79 4.87 5.79
CA LEU A 118 4.56 3.96 4.68
C LEU A 118 4.67 4.74 3.38
N THR A 119 5.56 4.30 2.52
CA THR A 119 5.72 4.90 1.20
C THR A 119 5.25 3.93 0.13
N TYR A 120 4.33 4.39 -0.68
CA TYR A 120 3.91 3.65 -1.88
C TYR A 120 4.48 4.32 -3.12
N VAL A 121 4.87 3.52 -4.09
CA VAL A 121 4.94 3.99 -5.47
C VAL A 121 3.74 3.35 -6.16
N VAL A 122 2.90 4.17 -6.75
CA VAL A 122 1.72 3.69 -7.46
C VAL A 122 1.86 3.99 -8.94
N LYS A 123 1.32 3.10 -9.75
CA LYS A 123 1.47 3.16 -11.18
C LYS A 123 0.13 2.90 -11.84
N ARG A 124 -0.19 3.69 -12.86
CA ARG A 124 -1.42 3.46 -13.60
C ARG A 124 -1.16 2.50 -14.74
N GLU A 125 -1.92 1.42 -14.78
CA GLU A 125 -1.90 0.44 -15.86
C GLU A 125 -3.28 0.44 -16.50
N GLY A 126 -3.35 0.94 -17.73
CA GLY A 126 -4.64 1.19 -18.36
C GLY A 126 -5.37 2.29 -17.59
N ALA A 127 -6.54 1.97 -17.06
CA ALA A 127 -7.35 2.92 -16.30
C ALA A 127 -7.23 2.69 -14.79
N THR A 128 -6.37 1.77 -14.35
CA THR A 128 -6.33 1.34 -12.95
C THR A 128 -5.00 1.70 -12.31
N TRP A 129 -5.06 2.33 -11.13
CA TRP A 129 -3.87 2.58 -10.33
C TRP A 129 -3.57 1.36 -9.47
N LEU A 130 -2.31 0.93 -9.46
CA LEU A 130 -1.85 -0.25 -8.72
C LEU A 130 -0.62 0.11 -7.90
N ILE A 131 -0.39 -0.65 -6.83
CA ILE A 131 0.78 -0.46 -5.97
C ILE A 131 1.95 -1.23 -6.58
N ALA A 132 3.04 -0.52 -6.89
CA ALA A 132 4.25 -1.11 -7.46
C ALA A 132 5.36 -1.25 -6.42
N LEU A 133 5.31 -0.46 -5.36
CA LEU A 133 6.25 -0.56 -4.25
C LEU A 133 5.56 -0.13 -2.98
N ALA A 134 5.81 -0.84 -1.90
CA ALA A 134 5.34 -0.47 -0.57
C ALA A 134 6.47 -0.69 0.41
N GLN A 135 6.86 0.36 1.13
CA GLN A 135 7.91 0.23 2.13
C GLN A 135 7.47 0.87 3.44
N THR A 136 7.56 0.10 4.50
CA THR A 136 7.14 0.53 5.84
C THR A 136 8.38 0.70 6.71
N THR A 137 8.48 1.86 7.37
CA THR A 137 9.58 2.18 8.27
C THR A 137 8.98 2.60 9.61
N PRO A 138 9.42 2.00 10.73
CA PRO A 138 8.88 2.37 12.03
C PRO A 138 9.23 3.80 12.40
N ILE A 139 8.31 4.48 13.08
CA ILE A 139 8.57 5.79 13.66
C ILE A 139 8.93 5.55 15.13
N LEU A 140 10.15 5.92 15.46
CA LEU A 140 10.70 5.67 16.79
C LEU A 140 10.49 6.84 17.73
#